data_94d0996e49ffefeb098f2525b938dfa9
#
_entry.id   94d0996e49ffefeb098f2525b938dfa9
#
_cell.length_a   1.000
_cell.length_b   1.000
_cell.length_c   1.000
_cell.angle_alpha   90.00
_cell.angle_beta   90.00
_cell.angle_gamma   90.00
#
_symmetry.space_group_name_H-M   'P 1'
#
loop_
_entity.id
_entity.type
_entity.pdbx_description
1 polymer ?
#
loop_
_entity_poly.entity_id
_entity_poly.type
_entity_poly.pdbx_seq_one_letter_code
_entity_poly.pdbx_strand_id
1 'polypeptide(L)'
;MKNDHTRRIKGWVNELGFDYCGIARAVPLTDDARRLESWLNKGMNGSMHYMENHFDLRIDPAKLVPGARSVITLLMNYFPALQQEAKAPLVAKYAYGQDYHEVIRPRLLQLLRLIREHIGEVNGRGFVDSAPVLERSWAVRSGLGWVGKNGNLLNKRSGSFFFIATLIVDLELEYDDPFAGDYCGTCRKCIDACPTEAILEDKVVDGSKCISYFTIE
;
A
#
# COMPACT_ATOMS: atom_id res chain seq x y z
N MET A 1 21.51 6.97 -17.07
CA MET A 1 20.54 7.93 -16.56
C MET A 1 19.47 7.28 -15.68
N LYS A 2 18.60 6.38 -16.19
CA LYS A 2 17.50 5.77 -15.38
C LYS A 2 17.99 5.11 -14.09
N ASN A 3 19.03 4.27 -14.16
CA ASN A 3 19.62 3.61 -12.98
C ASN A 3 20.13 4.60 -11.94
N ASP A 4 20.77 5.69 -12.37
CA ASP A 4 21.26 6.73 -11.44
C ASP A 4 20.12 7.47 -10.76
N HIS A 5 19.07 7.85 -11.51
CA HIS A 5 17.86 8.47 -10.95
C HIS A 5 17.20 7.54 -9.92
N THR A 6 17.02 6.26 -10.27
CA THR A 6 16.44 5.25 -9.38
C THR A 6 17.24 5.11 -8.08
N ARG A 7 18.57 5.01 -8.16
CA ARG A 7 19.44 4.90 -7.00
C ARG A 7 19.35 6.12 -6.09
N ARG A 8 19.36 7.34 -6.68
CA ARG A 8 19.22 8.59 -5.91
C ARG A 8 17.86 8.67 -5.20
N ILE A 9 16.78 8.34 -5.89
CA ILE A 9 15.43 8.32 -5.30
C ILE A 9 15.36 7.33 -4.14
N LYS A 10 15.88 6.11 -4.29
CA LYS A 10 15.92 5.11 -3.20
C LYS A 10 16.77 5.61 -2.02
N GLY A 11 17.84 6.36 -2.26
CA GLY A 11 18.64 7.02 -1.21
C GLY A 11 17.81 8.06 -0.43
N TRP A 12 17.17 8.99 -1.13
CA TRP A 12 16.33 10.02 -0.49
C TRP A 12 15.16 9.42 0.29
N VAL A 13 14.56 8.34 -0.21
CA VAL A 13 13.49 7.62 0.49
C VAL A 13 13.96 7.14 1.86
N ASN A 14 15.16 6.56 1.93
CA ASN A 14 15.75 6.13 3.20
C ASN A 14 16.04 7.32 4.13
N GLU A 15 16.62 8.41 3.61
CA GLU A 15 16.85 9.65 4.36
C GLU A 15 15.56 10.28 4.92
N LEU A 16 14.45 10.14 4.18
CA LEU A 16 13.14 10.58 4.60
C LEU A 16 12.47 9.64 5.62
N GLY A 17 13.14 8.55 6.02
CA GLY A 17 12.70 7.65 7.08
C GLY A 17 11.65 6.63 6.65
N PHE A 18 11.65 6.22 5.38
CA PHE A 18 10.94 5.04 4.94
C PHE A 18 11.84 3.81 5.00
N ASP A 19 11.30 2.67 5.40
CA ASP A 19 12.08 1.44 5.57
C ASP A 19 12.30 0.69 4.25
N TYR A 20 11.35 0.80 3.32
CA TYR A 20 11.42 0.12 2.03
C TYR A 20 10.92 1.01 0.90
N CYS A 21 11.53 0.81 -0.27
CA CYS A 21 11.16 1.46 -1.52
C CYS A 21 11.19 0.43 -2.65
N GLY A 22 10.11 0.37 -3.41
CA GLY A 22 10.05 -0.39 -4.65
C GLY A 22 9.40 0.43 -5.76
N ILE A 23 9.76 0.14 -7.00
CA ILE A 23 9.31 0.91 -8.17
C ILE A 23 8.72 -0.04 -9.20
N ALA A 24 7.48 0.21 -9.58
CA ALA A 24 6.79 -0.53 -10.63
C ALA A 24 6.49 0.36 -11.84
N ARG A 25 6.33 -0.25 -13.00
CA ARG A 25 5.81 0.44 -14.19
C ARG A 25 4.36 0.85 -13.95
N ALA A 26 4.03 2.09 -14.26
CA ALA A 26 2.66 2.60 -14.20
C ALA A 26 1.84 2.06 -15.39
N VAL A 27 1.18 0.93 -15.17
CA VAL A 27 0.28 0.27 -16.16
C VAL A 27 -1.04 -0.08 -15.47
N PRO A 28 -2.14 -0.21 -16.22
CA PRO A 28 -3.42 -0.62 -15.63
C PRO A 28 -3.33 -1.95 -14.88
N LEU A 29 -4.03 -2.04 -13.75
CA LEU A 29 -4.08 -3.18 -12.84
C LEU A 29 -5.19 -4.16 -13.26
N THR A 30 -5.07 -4.79 -14.43
CA THR A 30 -6.14 -5.59 -15.05
C THR A 30 -6.61 -6.77 -14.19
N ASP A 31 -5.70 -7.49 -13.54
CA ASP A 31 -6.06 -8.62 -12.69
C ASP A 31 -6.68 -8.17 -11.36
N ASP A 32 -6.16 -7.07 -10.81
CA ASP A 32 -6.72 -6.47 -9.59
C ASP A 32 -8.10 -5.86 -9.86
N ALA A 33 -8.32 -5.31 -11.07
CA ALA A 33 -9.63 -4.82 -11.50
C ALA A 33 -10.69 -5.94 -11.47
N ARG A 34 -10.38 -7.11 -12.05
CA ARG A 34 -11.30 -8.26 -12.04
C ARG A 34 -11.60 -8.75 -10.62
N ARG A 35 -10.58 -8.76 -9.74
CA ARG A 35 -10.76 -9.14 -8.33
C ARG A 35 -11.63 -8.14 -7.58
N LEU A 36 -11.38 -6.85 -7.76
CA LEU A 36 -12.17 -5.79 -7.14
C LEU A 36 -13.64 -5.83 -7.63
N GLU A 37 -13.85 -5.95 -8.93
CA GLU A 37 -15.20 -6.08 -9.51
C GLU A 37 -15.95 -7.30 -8.95
N SER A 38 -15.29 -8.46 -8.91
CA SER A 38 -15.89 -9.68 -8.32
C SER A 38 -16.21 -9.50 -6.83
N TRP A 39 -15.39 -8.78 -6.09
CA TRP A 39 -15.57 -8.51 -4.66
C TRP A 39 -16.75 -7.55 -4.44
N LEU A 40 -16.87 -6.50 -5.25
CA LEU A 40 -17.98 -5.55 -5.24
C LEU A 40 -19.30 -6.23 -5.62
N ASN A 41 -19.31 -7.03 -6.69
CA ASN A 41 -20.50 -7.76 -7.15
C ASN A 41 -21.04 -8.76 -6.13
N LYS A 42 -20.20 -9.20 -5.18
CA LYS A 42 -20.60 -10.06 -4.06
C LYS A 42 -21.06 -9.26 -2.83
N GLY A 43 -21.08 -7.92 -2.89
CA GLY A 43 -21.47 -7.05 -1.78
C GLY A 43 -20.50 -7.10 -0.59
N MET A 44 -19.26 -7.55 -0.81
CA MET A 44 -18.28 -7.71 0.25
C MET A 44 -17.70 -6.36 0.75
N ASN A 45 -18.06 -5.26 0.09
CA ASN A 45 -17.74 -3.89 0.51
C ASN A 45 -18.67 -3.36 1.62
N GLY A 46 -19.82 -4.01 1.88
CA GLY A 46 -20.79 -3.48 2.84
C GLY A 46 -21.21 -2.05 2.44
N SER A 47 -21.20 -1.11 3.39
CA SER A 47 -21.50 0.31 3.15
C SER A 47 -20.32 1.13 2.59
N MET A 48 -19.16 0.53 2.35
CA MET A 48 -17.99 1.21 1.77
C MET A 48 -18.19 1.51 0.27
N HIS A 49 -19.19 2.36 -0.06
CA HIS A 49 -19.49 2.74 -1.45
C HIS A 49 -18.35 3.48 -2.13
N TYR A 50 -17.44 4.09 -1.36
CA TYR A 50 -16.23 4.70 -1.91
C TYR A 50 -15.33 3.68 -2.62
N MET A 51 -15.46 2.39 -2.37
CA MET A 51 -14.72 1.34 -3.09
C MET A 51 -15.23 1.15 -4.53
N GLU A 52 -16.50 1.42 -4.78
CA GLU A 52 -17.11 1.44 -6.11
C GLU A 52 -16.80 2.73 -6.85
N ASN A 53 -16.78 3.85 -6.10
CA ASN A 53 -16.51 5.16 -6.64
C ASN A 53 -15.09 5.23 -7.19
N HIS A 54 -14.94 5.93 -8.32
CA HIS A 54 -13.63 6.13 -8.94
C HIS A 54 -12.89 4.82 -9.30
N PHE A 55 -13.65 3.76 -9.64
CA PHE A 55 -13.09 2.45 -10.03
C PHE A 55 -11.96 2.61 -11.07
N ASP A 56 -12.23 3.39 -12.11
CA ASP A 56 -11.28 3.68 -13.19
C ASP A 56 -9.96 4.32 -12.71
N LEU A 57 -10.05 5.27 -11.76
CA LEU A 57 -8.89 5.92 -11.18
C LEU A 57 -8.10 4.93 -10.31
N ARG A 58 -8.80 4.00 -9.68
CA ARG A 58 -8.24 3.00 -8.78
C ARG A 58 -7.39 1.97 -9.49
N ILE A 59 -7.77 1.62 -10.72
CA ILE A 59 -7.09 0.60 -11.51
C ILE A 59 -6.06 1.14 -12.51
N ASP A 60 -6.10 2.43 -12.83
CA ASP A 60 -5.22 3.04 -13.83
C ASP A 60 -4.50 4.27 -13.29
N PRO A 61 -3.19 4.16 -12.99
CA PRO A 61 -2.41 5.27 -12.45
C PRO A 61 -2.31 6.47 -13.40
N ALA A 62 -2.44 6.26 -14.72
CA ALA A 62 -2.40 7.33 -15.71
C ALA A 62 -3.63 8.24 -15.64
N LYS A 63 -4.75 7.73 -15.10
CA LYS A 63 -5.96 8.55 -14.83
C LYS A 63 -5.81 9.40 -13.58
N LEU A 64 -4.94 9.02 -12.63
CA LEU A 64 -4.62 9.81 -11.44
C LEU A 64 -3.55 10.87 -11.73
N VAL A 65 -2.54 10.49 -12.50
CA VAL A 65 -1.44 11.36 -12.91
C VAL A 65 -1.24 11.20 -14.43
N PRO A 66 -1.70 12.17 -15.23
CA PRO A 66 -1.53 12.10 -16.68
C PRO A 66 -0.07 11.93 -17.06
N GLY A 67 0.21 10.99 -17.97
CA GLY A 67 1.56 10.68 -18.39
C GLY A 67 2.36 9.80 -17.43
N ALA A 68 1.74 9.26 -16.38
CA ALA A 68 2.42 8.39 -15.40
C ALA A 68 3.22 7.26 -16.08
N ARG A 69 4.48 7.10 -15.64
CA ARG A 69 5.39 6.05 -16.11
C ARG A 69 5.87 5.14 -14.98
N SER A 70 5.99 5.68 -13.77
CA SER A 70 6.47 4.94 -12.61
C SER A 70 5.55 5.14 -11.40
N VAL A 71 5.36 4.06 -10.65
CA VAL A 71 4.75 4.07 -9.31
C VAL A 71 5.82 3.68 -8.30
N ILE A 72 6.21 4.62 -7.47
CA ILE A 72 7.16 4.44 -6.37
C ILE A 72 6.34 4.10 -5.14
N THR A 73 6.48 2.87 -4.64
CA THR A 73 5.79 2.42 -3.43
C THR A 73 6.75 2.40 -2.25
N LEU A 74 6.30 2.93 -1.15
CA LEU A 74 7.09 3.18 0.06
C LEU A 74 6.43 2.49 1.25
N LEU A 75 7.21 1.87 2.12
CA LEU A 75 6.72 1.29 3.36
C LEU A 75 7.37 1.98 4.54
N MET A 76 6.57 2.30 5.55
CA MET A 76 7.02 2.82 6.84
C MET A 76 6.49 1.90 7.95
N ASN A 77 7.40 1.29 8.70
CA ASN A 77 7.04 0.41 9.79
C ASN A 77 6.48 1.21 10.97
N TYR A 78 5.36 0.75 11.53
CA TYR A 78 4.75 1.37 12.70
C TYR A 78 4.75 0.45 13.94
N PHE A 79 5.48 -0.66 13.89
CA PHE A 79 5.56 -1.54 15.07
C PHE A 79 6.30 -0.82 16.20
N PRO A 80 5.64 -0.57 17.36
CA PRO A 80 6.26 0.21 18.43
C PRO A 80 7.33 -0.61 19.14
N ALA A 81 8.42 0.07 19.51
CA ALA A 81 9.47 -0.52 20.34
C ALA A 81 8.99 -0.83 21.76
N LEU A 82 8.08 0.00 22.27
CA LEU A 82 7.46 -0.16 23.59
C LEU A 82 6.08 -0.79 23.45
N GLN A 83 5.78 -1.76 24.29
CA GLN A 83 4.45 -2.37 24.38
C GLN A 83 3.59 -1.64 25.39
N GLN A 84 2.29 -1.67 25.17
CA GLN A 84 1.31 -1.18 26.15
C GLN A 84 1.40 -1.95 27.46
N GLU A 85 1.13 -1.28 28.56
CA GLU A 85 0.95 -1.93 29.84
C GLU A 85 -0.24 -2.91 29.80
N ALA A 86 -0.08 -4.08 30.43
CA ALA A 86 -1.06 -5.17 30.37
C ALA A 86 -2.47 -4.78 30.90
N LYS A 87 -2.56 -3.73 31.73
CA LYS A 87 -3.81 -3.24 32.30
C LYS A 87 -4.44 -2.08 31.52
N ALA A 88 -3.74 -1.52 30.52
CA ALA A 88 -4.27 -0.43 29.70
C ALA A 88 -5.25 -0.98 28.65
N PRO A 89 -6.27 -0.21 28.26
CA PRO A 89 -7.13 -0.56 27.13
C PRO A 89 -6.29 -0.78 25.87
N LEU A 90 -6.55 -1.86 25.13
CA LEU A 90 -5.81 -2.17 23.91
C LEU A 90 -6.16 -1.19 22.79
N VAL A 91 -5.17 -0.47 22.34
CA VAL A 91 -5.25 0.41 21.16
C VAL A 91 -4.53 -0.25 19.99
N ALA A 92 -5.06 -0.09 18.78
CA ALA A 92 -4.42 -0.59 17.58
C ALA A 92 -3.04 0.06 17.38
N LYS A 93 -2.03 -0.74 17.06
CA LYS A 93 -0.63 -0.27 17.00
C LYS A 93 -0.42 0.86 15.99
N TYR A 94 -1.18 0.88 14.89
CA TYR A 94 -1.08 1.95 13.88
C TYR A 94 -1.52 3.32 14.41
N ALA A 95 -2.32 3.33 15.49
CA ALA A 95 -2.83 4.57 16.09
C ALA A 95 -1.91 5.13 17.19
N TYR A 96 -0.71 4.56 17.39
CA TYR A 96 0.25 5.10 18.34
C TYR A 96 0.97 6.32 17.76
N GLY A 97 1.08 7.37 18.57
CA GLY A 97 1.82 8.57 18.20
C GLY A 97 1.01 9.55 17.34
N GLN A 98 1.68 10.17 16.39
CA GLN A 98 1.07 11.14 15.47
C GLN A 98 0.26 10.45 14.37
N ASP A 99 -0.73 11.16 13.82
CA ASP A 99 -1.44 10.72 12.62
C ASP A 99 -0.45 10.50 11.48
N TYR A 100 -0.41 9.28 10.98
CA TYR A 100 0.53 8.90 9.90
C TYR A 100 0.31 9.69 8.61
N HIS A 101 -0.89 10.21 8.37
CA HIS A 101 -1.14 11.09 7.23
C HIS A 101 -0.35 12.39 7.34
N GLU A 102 -0.28 12.95 8.55
CA GLU A 102 0.49 14.18 8.82
C GLU A 102 2.01 13.93 8.76
N VAL A 103 2.44 12.71 9.02
CA VAL A 103 3.84 12.31 8.92
C VAL A 103 4.26 12.02 7.49
N ILE A 104 3.46 11.25 6.76
CA ILE A 104 3.84 10.71 5.44
C ILE A 104 3.64 11.73 4.32
N ARG A 105 2.54 12.49 4.31
CA ARG A 105 2.26 13.47 3.24
C ARG A 105 3.38 14.51 3.05
N PRO A 106 3.92 15.14 4.09
CA PRO A 106 5.05 16.07 3.94
C PRO A 106 6.29 15.39 3.36
N ARG A 107 6.57 14.14 3.75
CA ARG A 107 7.72 13.38 3.23
C ARG A 107 7.57 13.04 1.75
N LEU A 108 6.37 12.67 1.30
CA LEU A 108 6.08 12.47 -0.13
C LEU A 108 6.27 13.77 -0.94
N LEU A 109 5.81 14.91 -0.40
CA LEU A 109 6.01 16.22 -1.03
C LEU A 109 7.50 16.58 -1.08
N GLN A 110 8.24 16.30 -0.03
CA GLN A 110 9.69 16.53 0.01
C GLN A 110 10.41 15.64 -0.99
N LEU A 111 10.05 14.36 -1.10
CA LEU A 111 10.60 13.46 -2.11
C LEU A 111 10.36 13.99 -3.53
N LEU A 112 9.14 14.44 -3.83
CA LEU A 112 8.81 15.01 -5.14
C LEU A 112 9.61 16.30 -5.42
N ARG A 113 9.86 17.15 -4.41
CA ARG A 113 10.72 18.33 -4.53
C ARG A 113 12.16 17.93 -4.86
N LEU A 114 12.73 16.97 -4.12
CA LEU A 114 14.09 16.48 -4.40
C LEU A 114 14.23 15.91 -5.82
N ILE A 115 13.20 15.21 -6.30
CA ILE A 115 13.17 14.70 -7.68
C ILE A 115 13.22 15.88 -8.66
N ARG A 116 12.39 16.91 -8.47
CA ARG A 116 12.34 18.09 -9.35
C ARG A 116 13.63 18.89 -9.32
N GLU A 117 14.22 19.11 -8.17
CA GLU A 117 15.44 19.89 -7.99
C GLU A 117 16.67 19.21 -8.60
N HIS A 118 16.74 17.88 -8.54
CA HIS A 118 17.94 17.17 -8.85
C HIS A 118 17.90 16.28 -10.09
N ILE A 119 16.71 16.01 -10.62
CA ILE A 119 16.55 15.15 -11.80
C ILE A 119 15.96 15.94 -12.96
N GLY A 120 14.97 16.79 -12.70
CA GLY A 120 14.32 17.61 -13.70
C GLY A 120 12.82 17.81 -13.42
N GLU A 121 12.14 18.54 -14.29
CA GLU A 121 10.71 18.76 -14.18
C GLU A 121 9.96 17.41 -14.27
N VAL A 122 9.19 17.10 -13.22
CA VAL A 122 8.43 15.86 -13.10
C VAL A 122 7.01 16.19 -12.62
N ASN A 123 6.02 15.72 -13.39
CA ASN A 123 4.65 15.71 -12.91
C ASN A 123 4.45 14.47 -12.05
N GLY A 124 3.95 14.68 -10.83
CA GLY A 124 3.75 13.58 -9.90
C GLY A 124 2.85 13.96 -8.73
N ARG A 125 2.27 12.93 -8.11
CA ARG A 125 1.39 13.07 -6.96
C ARG A 125 1.61 11.94 -5.96
N GLY A 126 1.74 12.31 -4.69
CA GLY A 126 1.83 11.40 -3.57
C GLY A 126 0.46 11.03 -2.99
N PHE A 127 0.32 9.79 -2.55
CA PHE A 127 -0.89 9.24 -1.97
C PHE A 127 -0.54 8.44 -0.72
N VAL A 128 -1.40 8.52 0.27
CA VAL A 128 -1.38 7.67 1.46
C VAL A 128 -2.83 7.47 1.90
N ASP A 129 -3.28 6.23 1.89
CA ASP A 129 -4.59 5.72 2.32
C ASP A 129 -5.82 6.37 1.63
N SER A 130 -6.06 7.64 1.81
CA SER A 130 -7.30 8.36 1.45
C SER A 130 -7.52 8.65 -0.05
N ALA A 131 -6.98 7.84 -0.96
CA ALA A 131 -7.11 8.02 -2.40
C ALA A 131 -7.52 6.72 -3.12
N PRO A 132 -8.08 6.81 -4.34
CA PRO A 132 -8.43 5.62 -5.12
C PRO A 132 -7.17 4.95 -5.70
N VAL A 133 -6.31 4.42 -4.84
CA VAL A 133 -5.08 3.70 -5.18
C VAL A 133 -5.10 2.32 -4.53
N LEU A 134 -4.83 1.27 -5.29
CA LEU A 134 -4.65 -0.09 -4.76
C LEU A 134 -3.21 -0.27 -4.24
N GLU A 135 -2.89 0.36 -3.12
CA GLU A 135 -1.53 0.46 -2.59
C GLU A 135 -0.87 -0.90 -2.36
N ARG A 136 -1.62 -1.89 -1.86
CA ARG A 136 -1.11 -3.26 -1.65
C ARG A 136 -0.75 -3.95 -2.97
N SER A 137 -1.53 -3.74 -4.03
CA SER A 137 -1.23 -4.26 -5.35
C SER A 137 0.04 -3.64 -5.92
N TRP A 138 0.22 -2.33 -5.75
CA TRP A 138 1.44 -1.64 -6.13
C TRP A 138 2.66 -2.11 -5.33
N ALA A 139 2.51 -2.35 -4.04
CA ALA A 139 3.58 -2.89 -3.21
C ALA A 139 4.05 -4.27 -3.67
N VAL A 140 3.14 -5.16 -4.07
CA VAL A 140 3.48 -6.46 -4.66
C VAL A 140 4.20 -6.30 -6.00
N ARG A 141 3.69 -5.43 -6.86
CA ARG A 141 4.29 -5.15 -8.19
C ARG A 141 5.66 -4.47 -8.09
N SER A 142 5.92 -3.79 -7.00
CA SER A 142 7.21 -3.16 -6.68
C SER A 142 8.15 -4.06 -5.89
N GLY A 143 7.86 -5.36 -5.74
CA GLY A 143 8.74 -6.32 -5.09
C GLY A 143 8.79 -6.26 -3.56
N LEU A 144 7.89 -5.51 -2.90
CA LEU A 144 7.98 -5.24 -1.47
C LEU A 144 7.41 -6.36 -0.58
N GLY A 145 6.69 -7.32 -1.15
CA GLY A 145 6.10 -8.43 -0.42
C GLY A 145 4.91 -9.05 -1.15
N TRP A 146 4.14 -9.85 -0.45
CA TRP A 146 2.95 -10.50 -1.00
C TRP A 146 1.69 -10.16 -0.19
N VAL A 147 0.53 -10.29 -0.79
CA VAL A 147 -0.74 -10.21 -0.06
C VAL A 147 -0.99 -11.54 0.63
N GLY A 148 -1.07 -11.52 1.96
CA GLY A 148 -1.39 -12.69 2.76
C GLY A 148 -2.87 -13.08 2.70
N LYS A 149 -3.22 -14.23 3.26
CA LYS A 149 -4.61 -14.70 3.35
C LYS A 149 -5.52 -13.73 4.11
N ASN A 150 -4.94 -12.93 5.02
CA ASN A 150 -5.65 -11.86 5.76
C ASN A 150 -5.80 -10.55 4.98
N GLY A 151 -5.44 -10.52 3.71
CA GLY A 151 -5.55 -9.32 2.88
C GLY A 151 -4.49 -8.25 3.12
N ASN A 152 -3.58 -8.42 4.08
CA ASN A 152 -2.50 -7.46 4.35
C ASN A 152 -1.27 -7.73 3.48
N LEU A 153 -0.50 -6.66 3.21
CA LEU A 153 0.84 -6.80 2.68
C LEU A 153 1.74 -7.44 3.73
N LEU A 154 2.44 -8.49 3.36
CA LEU A 154 3.41 -9.18 4.20
C LEU A 154 4.81 -9.02 3.59
N ASN A 155 5.76 -8.62 4.42
CA ASN A 155 7.17 -8.57 4.07
C ASN A 155 7.93 -9.65 4.85
N LYS A 156 8.80 -10.39 4.17
CA LYS A 156 9.51 -11.54 4.78
C LYS A 156 10.38 -11.17 5.99
N ARG A 157 10.92 -9.94 6.01
CA ARG A 157 11.85 -9.50 7.06
C ARG A 157 11.13 -8.78 8.21
N SER A 158 10.10 -8.02 7.90
CA SER A 158 9.51 -7.05 8.84
C SER A 158 8.01 -7.26 9.09
N GLY A 159 7.44 -8.38 8.62
CA GLY A 159 6.04 -8.73 8.89
C GLY A 159 5.04 -7.88 8.13
N SER A 160 3.99 -7.36 8.80
CA SER A 160 2.85 -6.66 8.17
C SER A 160 2.55 -5.27 8.75
N PHE A 161 3.35 -4.78 9.69
CA PHE A 161 3.09 -3.52 10.38
C PHE A 161 3.64 -2.32 9.60
N PHE A 162 3.04 -2.04 8.43
CA PHE A 162 3.48 -0.96 7.55
C PHE A 162 2.33 -0.05 7.17
N PHE A 163 2.60 1.25 7.21
CA PHE A 163 1.89 2.20 6.35
C PHE A 163 2.46 2.07 4.95
N ILE A 164 1.58 2.11 3.96
CA ILE A 164 1.95 2.07 2.55
C ILE A 164 1.67 3.45 1.98
N ALA A 165 2.63 3.98 1.25
CA ALA A 165 2.47 5.22 0.50
C ALA A 165 2.91 5.02 -0.94
N THR A 166 2.34 5.78 -1.86
CA THR A 166 2.70 5.75 -3.27
C THR A 166 2.99 7.15 -3.79
N LEU A 167 4.02 7.27 -4.62
CA LEU A 167 4.28 8.46 -5.42
C LEU A 167 4.21 8.05 -6.90
N ILE A 168 3.21 8.53 -7.61
CA ILE A 168 3.03 8.28 -9.04
C ILE A 168 3.66 9.43 -9.80
N VAL A 169 4.52 9.13 -10.78
CA VAL A 169 5.28 10.13 -11.55
C VAL A 169 5.32 9.81 -13.04
N ASP A 170 5.44 10.84 -13.87
CA ASP A 170 5.66 10.73 -15.32
C ASP A 170 7.13 10.46 -15.71
N LEU A 171 8.01 10.34 -14.72
CA LEU A 171 9.41 9.98 -14.88
C LEU A 171 9.55 8.47 -15.07
N GLU A 172 10.26 8.07 -16.13
CA GLU A 172 10.61 6.66 -16.33
C GLU A 172 11.85 6.28 -15.52
N LEU A 173 11.67 5.30 -14.64
CA LEU A 173 12.70 4.79 -13.74
C LEU A 173 13.07 3.34 -14.09
N GLU A 174 14.06 2.79 -13.43
CA GLU A 174 14.34 1.36 -13.43
C GLU A 174 13.34 0.66 -12.49
N TYR A 175 12.69 -0.38 -12.98
CA TYR A 175 11.63 -1.07 -12.26
C TYR A 175 12.18 -2.26 -11.50
N ASP A 176 11.66 -2.46 -10.30
CA ASP A 176 11.92 -3.67 -9.51
C ASP A 176 11.02 -4.81 -10.04
N ASP A 177 11.49 -6.05 -9.90
CA ASP A 177 10.69 -7.22 -10.25
C ASP A 177 9.52 -7.39 -9.26
N PRO A 178 8.32 -7.76 -9.74
CA PRO A 178 7.20 -8.08 -8.87
C PRO A 178 7.55 -9.20 -7.89
N PHE A 179 7.02 -9.13 -6.68
CA PHE A 179 7.21 -10.18 -5.70
C PHE A 179 6.47 -11.46 -6.11
N ALA A 180 7.21 -12.48 -6.49
CA ALA A 180 6.65 -13.73 -7.01
C ALA A 180 6.32 -14.79 -5.94
N GLY A 181 6.77 -14.61 -4.71
CA GLY A 181 6.62 -15.59 -3.63
C GLY A 181 5.28 -15.50 -2.91
N ASP A 182 4.78 -16.63 -2.42
CA ASP A 182 3.72 -16.72 -1.42
C ASP A 182 4.18 -17.60 -0.26
N TYR A 183 4.35 -16.99 0.89
CA TYR A 183 4.84 -17.69 2.08
C TYR A 183 3.74 -18.01 3.10
N CYS A 184 2.47 -17.84 2.73
CA CYS A 184 1.35 -18.31 3.55
C CYS A 184 1.23 -19.84 3.52
N GLY A 185 1.45 -20.47 2.37
CA GLY A 185 1.40 -21.92 2.22
C GLY A 185 0.14 -22.54 2.84
N THR A 186 0.32 -23.57 3.65
CA THR A 186 -0.75 -24.25 4.39
C THR A 186 -1.19 -23.54 5.67
N CYS A 187 -0.54 -22.44 6.07
CA CYS A 187 -0.88 -21.71 7.29
C CYS A 187 -2.30 -21.14 7.23
N ARG A 188 -3.08 -21.34 8.28
CA ARG A 188 -4.46 -20.87 8.45
C ARG A 188 -4.65 -19.97 9.67
N LYS A 189 -3.61 -19.62 10.39
CA LYS A 189 -3.70 -18.90 11.68
C LYS A 189 -4.60 -17.66 11.67
N CYS A 190 -4.54 -16.86 10.61
CA CYS A 190 -5.36 -15.66 10.51
C CYS A 190 -6.84 -15.98 10.20
N ILE A 191 -7.11 -17.03 9.45
CA ILE A 191 -8.46 -17.50 9.12
C ILE A 191 -9.11 -18.06 10.39
N ASP A 192 -8.42 -18.99 11.07
CA ASP A 192 -8.95 -19.66 12.26
C ASP A 192 -9.10 -18.71 13.46
N ALA A 193 -8.33 -17.62 13.50
CA ALA A 193 -8.41 -16.60 14.55
C ALA A 193 -9.43 -15.49 14.27
N CYS A 194 -10.04 -15.46 13.08
CA CYS A 194 -10.99 -14.41 12.73
C CYS A 194 -12.35 -14.63 13.41
N PRO A 195 -12.78 -13.78 14.37
CA PRO A 195 -13.98 -14.05 15.17
C PRO A 195 -15.29 -13.93 14.38
N THR A 196 -15.24 -13.30 13.20
CA THR A 196 -16.41 -13.08 12.35
C THR A 196 -16.35 -13.87 11.04
N GLU A 197 -15.35 -14.72 10.88
CA GLU A 197 -15.10 -15.48 9.65
C GLU A 197 -15.04 -14.60 8.39
N ALA A 198 -14.57 -13.34 8.57
CA ALA A 198 -14.43 -12.40 7.47
C ALA A 198 -13.26 -12.75 6.53
N ILE A 199 -12.24 -13.46 7.02
CA ILE A 199 -11.08 -13.87 6.23
C ILE A 199 -11.42 -15.19 5.55
N LEU A 200 -11.72 -15.10 4.27
CA LEU A 200 -12.06 -16.26 3.45
C LEU A 200 -10.78 -16.94 2.92
N GLU A 201 -10.93 -18.11 2.35
CA GLU A 201 -9.87 -18.72 1.56
C GLU A 201 -9.59 -17.88 0.28
N ASP A 202 -8.49 -18.15 -0.40
CA ASP A 202 -8.09 -17.45 -1.62
C ASP A 202 -7.75 -15.95 -1.46
N LYS A 203 -7.33 -15.54 -0.26
CA LYS A 203 -6.89 -14.15 0.04
C LYS A 203 -8.00 -13.11 -0.10
N VAL A 204 -9.24 -13.50 0.08
CA VAL A 204 -10.40 -12.62 0.06
C VAL A 204 -10.81 -12.32 1.50
N VAL A 205 -11.07 -11.04 1.77
CA VAL A 205 -11.66 -10.59 3.03
C VAL A 205 -13.05 -10.03 2.73
N ASP A 206 -14.07 -10.61 3.36
CA ASP A 206 -15.41 -10.05 3.35
C ASP A 206 -15.44 -8.82 4.27
N GLY A 207 -15.36 -7.63 3.65
CA GLY A 207 -15.33 -6.37 4.38
C GLY A 207 -16.57 -6.17 5.23
N SER A 208 -17.75 -6.61 4.76
CA SER A 208 -19.03 -6.46 5.49
C SER A 208 -19.08 -7.21 6.83
N LYS A 209 -18.18 -8.20 7.02
CA LYS A 209 -18.03 -8.97 8.26
C LYS A 209 -16.80 -8.60 9.07
N CYS A 210 -15.92 -7.76 8.52
CA CYS A 210 -14.65 -7.44 9.15
C CYS A 210 -14.84 -6.54 10.39
N ILE A 211 -14.22 -6.90 11.51
CA ILE A 211 -14.28 -6.07 12.72
C ILE A 211 -13.71 -4.66 12.49
N SER A 212 -12.71 -4.52 11.61
CA SER A 212 -12.17 -3.19 11.25
C SER A 212 -13.20 -2.33 10.52
N TYR A 213 -14.06 -2.93 9.71
CA TYR A 213 -15.17 -2.24 9.07
C TYR A 213 -16.09 -1.60 10.13
N PHE A 214 -16.53 -2.37 11.12
CA PHE A 214 -17.42 -1.87 12.18
C PHE A 214 -16.78 -0.84 13.12
N THR A 215 -15.49 -0.62 13.05
CA THR A 215 -14.79 0.41 13.85
C THR A 215 -14.53 1.69 13.07
N ILE A 216 -14.73 1.70 11.76
CA ILE A 216 -14.40 2.83 10.87
C ILE A 216 -15.66 3.38 10.19
N GLU A 217 -16.61 2.52 9.79
CA GLU A 217 -17.83 2.85 9.04
C GLU A 217 -19.08 3.00 9.93
#